data_8a468526d357e0a390597ab368509aa1
#
_entry.id   8a468526d357e0a390597ab368509aa1
#
_cell.length_a   1.000
_cell.length_b   1.000
_cell.length_c   1.000
_cell.angle_alpha   90.00
_cell.angle_beta   90.00
_cell.angle_gamma   90.00
#
_symmetry.space_group_name_H-M   'P 1'
#
loop_
_entity.id
_entity.type
_entity.pdbx_description
1 polymer ?
#
loop_
_entity_poly.entity_id
_entity_poly.type
_entity_poly.pdbx_seq_one_letter_code
_entity_poly.pdbx_strand_id
1 'polypeptide(L)'
;MNAPLSINSLVERTASAPRLREIPYNYTSFSDREIVIRLLGEEAWSILDELRSGRKTGRSARMLYEVLGDIWVVRRNPFLQDDLLDNPGRCKSLIDALHHRLGEVEKRMTVDLADKVGKLVSSAKLSVEQFKNEFERVAILRKKVRKVLGKYTAADNIAYDGLARVSHVTDATDWRVEYPFVVLTPDSEDEIPGLVKGCIELGLTIIPRGGGTGYTGGAVPLSPMSAVINTEKLEALGPVELLRLPGLTETVATIHSGAGVVTKRVSDAADKAGYVFAVDPTSAEASCIGGNIAMNAGGKKAVLWGTALDNLASWRMVDPQGDWLDVERVGHNLGKIHDVEVATFNLTWSDGRQAPGKKILKTDVLKIEGRKFRKEGLGKDVTDKFLAGLPGVQKEGCDGLITSAR
;
A
#
# COMPACT_ATOMS: atom_id res chain seq x y z
N MET A 1 30.74 7.27 -12.80
CA MET A 1 29.63 6.27 -12.74
C MET A 1 29.30 6.06 -11.27
N ASN A 2 28.29 6.77 -10.76
CA ASN A 2 27.85 6.58 -9.38
C ASN A 2 26.83 5.44 -9.37
N ALA A 3 27.14 4.40 -8.61
CA ALA A 3 26.21 3.27 -8.40
C ALA A 3 24.87 3.77 -7.83
N PRO A 4 23.73 3.20 -8.24
CA PRO A 4 22.46 3.55 -7.65
C PRO A 4 22.50 3.18 -6.16
N LEU A 5 22.17 4.14 -5.30
CA LEU A 5 21.97 3.90 -3.85
C LEU A 5 20.94 2.80 -3.70
N SER A 6 21.36 1.65 -3.21
CA SER A 6 20.47 0.52 -2.99
C SER A 6 19.45 0.89 -1.91
N ILE A 7 18.22 0.47 -2.10
CA ILE A 7 17.12 0.57 -1.12
C ILE A 7 17.57 0.04 0.25
N ASN A 8 18.44 -0.95 0.28
CA ASN A 8 19.03 -1.52 1.49
C ASN A 8 19.80 -0.51 2.36
N SER A 9 20.46 0.51 1.78
CA SER A 9 21.19 1.48 2.57
C SER A 9 20.32 2.46 3.37
N LEU A 10 19.06 2.64 2.95
CA LEU A 10 18.06 3.41 3.70
C LEU A 10 17.36 2.54 4.76
N VAL A 11 17.14 1.26 4.45
CA VAL A 11 16.54 0.28 5.36
C VAL A 11 17.52 -0.11 6.47
N GLU A 12 18.81 -0.28 6.18
CA GLU A 12 19.82 -0.64 7.19
C GLU A 12 20.04 0.46 8.23
N ARG A 13 19.91 1.74 7.86
CA ARG A 13 19.99 2.85 8.83
C ARG A 13 18.82 2.91 9.79
N THR A 14 17.66 2.36 9.41
CA THR A 14 16.47 2.30 10.28
C THR A 14 16.38 1.00 11.09
N ALA A 15 17.06 -0.07 10.68
CA ALA A 15 16.98 -1.38 11.32
C ALA A 15 17.81 -1.51 12.62
N SER A 16 18.83 -0.64 12.83
CA SER A 16 19.70 -0.71 14.01
C SER A 16 19.28 0.20 15.17
N ALA A 17 18.40 1.17 14.96
CA ALA A 17 17.89 2.02 16.02
C ALA A 17 16.82 1.26 16.84
N PRO A 18 16.88 1.29 18.18
CA PRO A 18 15.79 0.76 19.00
C PRO A 18 14.49 1.41 18.55
N ARG A 19 13.46 0.61 18.29
CA ARG A 19 12.13 1.11 17.93
C ARG A 19 11.65 2.04 19.03
N LEU A 20 11.73 3.32 18.76
CA LEU A 20 11.07 4.31 19.58
C LEU A 20 9.56 4.11 19.36
N ARG A 21 8.79 4.11 20.44
CA ARG A 21 7.34 3.90 20.39
C ARG A 21 6.72 4.95 19.49
N GLU A 22 6.31 4.57 18.32
CA GLU A 22 5.53 5.44 17.44
C GLU A 22 4.13 5.57 18.03
N ILE A 23 3.68 6.80 18.21
CA ILE A 23 2.30 7.06 18.61
C ILE A 23 1.48 7.05 17.32
N PRO A 24 0.62 6.03 17.09
CA PRO A 24 -0.01 5.84 15.79
C PRO A 24 -0.99 6.95 15.41
N TYR A 25 -1.47 7.75 16.38
CA TYR A 25 -2.52 8.74 16.13
C TYR A 25 -2.01 10.12 15.73
N ASN A 26 -0.75 10.42 15.97
CA ASN A 26 -0.21 11.74 15.67
C ASN A 26 1.09 11.61 14.88
N TYR A 27 0.94 11.63 13.58
CA TYR A 27 2.00 11.45 12.61
C TYR A 27 3.10 12.51 12.68
N THR A 28 2.79 13.67 13.24
CA THR A 28 3.70 14.82 13.37
C THR A 28 4.29 14.96 14.78
N SER A 29 3.72 14.28 15.78
CA SER A 29 4.14 14.38 17.17
C SER A 29 5.20 13.35 17.50
N PHE A 30 6.43 13.75 17.30
CA PHE A 30 7.60 13.02 17.77
C PHE A 30 8.30 13.83 18.85
N SER A 31 9.00 13.15 19.77
CA SER A 31 9.84 13.83 20.76
C SER A 31 11.02 14.50 20.07
N ASP A 32 11.52 15.60 20.65
CA ASP A 32 12.73 16.28 20.18
C ASP A 32 13.89 15.30 20.03
N ARG A 33 14.01 14.35 20.96
CA ARG A 33 15.02 13.28 20.89
C ARG A 33 14.91 12.49 19.59
N GLU A 34 13.73 12.06 19.23
CA GLU A 34 13.51 11.25 18.05
C GLU A 34 13.78 12.03 16.76
N ILE A 35 13.32 13.27 16.70
CA ILE A 35 13.58 14.16 15.56
C ILE A 35 15.10 14.36 15.38
N VAL A 36 15.82 14.62 16.46
CA VAL A 36 17.29 14.80 16.41
C VAL A 36 17.97 13.50 15.95
N ILE A 37 17.62 12.36 16.54
CA ILE A 37 18.23 11.08 16.19
C ILE A 37 17.99 10.75 14.69
N ARG A 38 16.77 10.93 14.22
CA ARG A 38 16.41 10.64 12.83
C ARG A 38 17.06 11.57 11.81
N LEU A 39 17.27 12.83 12.16
CA LEU A 39 17.82 13.82 11.25
C LEU A 39 19.35 13.98 11.37
N LEU A 40 19.90 13.85 12.55
CA LEU A 40 21.32 14.13 12.84
C LEU A 40 22.09 12.91 13.38
N GLY A 41 21.41 11.86 13.84
CA GLY A 41 21.99 10.66 14.44
C GLY A 41 22.11 10.71 15.97
N GLU A 42 22.46 9.56 16.57
CA GLU A 42 22.55 9.41 18.03
C GLU A 42 23.66 10.23 18.67
N GLU A 43 24.80 10.43 18.00
CA GLU A 43 25.88 11.25 18.50
C GLU A 43 25.43 12.69 18.72
N ALA A 44 24.67 13.26 17.77
CA ALA A 44 24.12 14.61 17.93
C ALA A 44 23.16 14.71 19.12
N TRP A 45 22.33 13.69 19.35
CA TRP A 45 21.50 13.65 20.53
C TRP A 45 22.33 13.60 21.82
N SER A 46 23.36 12.78 21.88
CA SER A 46 24.26 12.68 23.04
C SER A 46 24.91 14.02 23.39
N ILE A 47 25.38 14.76 22.37
CA ILE A 47 25.92 16.11 22.54
C ILE A 47 24.86 17.08 23.09
N LEU A 48 23.65 17.06 22.54
CA LEU A 48 22.54 17.91 23.00
C LEU A 48 22.11 17.59 24.42
N ASP A 49 22.04 16.34 24.80
CA ASP A 49 21.68 15.89 26.15
C ASP A 49 22.73 16.28 27.18
N GLU A 50 24.01 16.19 26.81
CA GLU A 50 25.13 16.69 27.66
C GLU A 50 25.04 18.21 27.86
N LEU A 51 24.83 18.98 26.78
CA LEU A 51 24.68 20.44 26.87
C LEU A 51 23.44 20.82 27.70
N ARG A 52 22.37 20.09 27.59
CA ARG A 52 21.14 20.28 28.38
C ARG A 52 21.38 20.01 29.86
N SER A 53 21.99 18.87 30.18
CA SER A 53 22.30 18.46 31.55
C SER A 53 23.25 19.47 32.23
N GLY A 54 24.19 20.02 31.45
CA GLY A 54 25.09 21.09 31.90
C GLY A 54 24.45 22.49 31.98
N ARG A 55 23.14 22.62 31.67
CA ARG A 55 22.41 23.90 31.57
C ARG A 55 23.08 24.91 30.60
N LYS A 56 23.75 24.40 29.56
CA LYS A 56 24.41 25.19 28.53
C LYS A 56 23.57 25.35 27.25
N THR A 57 22.29 25.03 27.35
CA THR A 57 21.29 25.22 26.28
C THR A 57 20.53 26.51 26.52
N GLY A 58 20.11 27.16 25.47
CA GLY A 58 19.34 28.37 25.53
C GLY A 58 18.67 28.66 24.17
N ARG A 59 18.67 29.93 23.76
CA ARG A 59 18.07 30.35 22.50
C ARG A 59 18.65 29.62 21.29
N SER A 60 19.96 29.29 21.29
CA SER A 60 20.60 28.55 20.20
C SER A 60 20.08 27.11 20.05
N ALA A 61 19.87 26.39 21.16
CA ALA A 61 19.27 25.07 21.11
C ALA A 61 17.82 25.12 20.62
N ARG A 62 17.04 26.10 21.08
CA ARG A 62 15.67 26.31 20.59
C ARG A 62 15.64 26.52 19.07
N MET A 63 16.52 27.36 18.53
CA MET A 63 16.61 27.62 17.09
C MET A 63 16.99 26.38 16.30
N LEU A 64 17.89 25.52 16.85
CA LEU A 64 18.21 24.24 16.22
C LEU A 64 16.98 23.31 16.18
N TYR A 65 16.25 23.17 17.30
CA TYR A 65 15.02 22.39 17.34
C TYR A 65 13.96 22.92 16.38
N GLU A 66 13.82 24.24 16.23
CA GLU A 66 12.90 24.86 15.26
C GLU A 66 13.29 24.49 13.82
N VAL A 67 14.59 24.49 13.47
CA VAL A 67 15.06 24.05 12.14
C VAL A 67 14.73 22.58 11.88
N LEU A 68 15.04 21.71 12.82
CA LEU A 68 14.79 20.27 12.69
C LEU A 68 13.28 19.96 12.67
N GLY A 69 12.51 20.68 13.48
CA GLY A 69 11.06 20.58 13.54
C GLY A 69 10.39 20.99 12.23
N ASP A 70 10.84 22.09 11.61
CA ASP A 70 10.33 22.54 10.30
C ASP A 70 10.58 21.49 9.21
N ILE A 71 11.80 20.93 9.15
CA ILE A 71 12.12 19.81 8.22
C ILE A 71 11.20 18.63 8.48
N TRP A 72 11.05 18.26 9.76
CA TRP A 72 10.23 17.12 10.17
C TRP A 72 8.77 17.28 9.76
N VAL A 73 8.18 18.44 10.06
CA VAL A 73 6.77 18.74 9.75
C VAL A 73 6.53 18.68 8.23
N VAL A 74 7.41 19.27 7.43
CA VAL A 74 7.24 19.24 5.97
C VAL A 74 7.37 17.83 5.42
N ARG A 75 8.36 17.04 5.88
CA ARG A 75 8.51 15.64 5.45
C ARG A 75 7.29 14.77 5.78
N ARG A 76 6.54 15.11 6.82
CA ARG A 76 5.38 14.35 7.30
C ARG A 76 4.04 14.99 6.90
N ASN A 77 4.06 16.02 6.09
CA ASN A 77 2.85 16.70 5.62
C ASN A 77 2.81 16.76 4.09
N PRO A 78 2.05 15.87 3.43
CA PRO A 78 1.95 15.83 1.97
C PRO A 78 1.46 17.13 1.34
N PHE A 79 0.58 17.86 2.02
CA PHE A 79 0.06 19.16 1.52
C PHE A 79 1.17 20.22 1.46
N LEU A 80 2.02 20.28 2.50
CA LEU A 80 3.17 21.19 2.49
C LEU A 80 4.21 20.80 1.45
N GLN A 81 4.44 19.48 1.26
CA GLN A 81 5.34 18.99 0.22
C GLN A 81 4.87 19.41 -1.16
N ASP A 82 3.59 19.27 -1.46
CA ASP A 82 3.02 19.64 -2.75
C ASP A 82 3.10 21.15 -2.97
N ASP A 83 2.74 21.95 -1.97
CA ASP A 83 2.86 23.42 -2.05
C ASP A 83 4.29 23.87 -2.37
N LEU A 84 5.30 23.25 -1.72
CA LEU A 84 6.70 23.59 -1.96
C LEU A 84 7.23 23.07 -3.30
N LEU A 85 6.69 21.96 -3.82
CA LEU A 85 7.01 21.44 -5.15
C LEU A 85 6.42 22.33 -6.26
N ASP A 86 5.20 22.80 -6.06
CA ASP A 86 4.49 23.65 -7.01
C ASP A 86 4.98 25.12 -6.96
N ASN A 87 5.58 25.54 -5.84
CA ASN A 87 6.07 26.89 -5.60
C ASN A 87 7.58 26.91 -5.27
N PRO A 88 8.48 26.78 -6.27
CA PRO A 88 9.94 26.72 -6.03
C PRO A 88 10.49 27.96 -5.30
N GLY A 89 9.87 29.14 -5.46
CA GLY A 89 10.26 30.36 -4.74
C GLY A 89 10.00 30.24 -3.23
N ARG A 90 8.88 29.63 -2.83
CA ARG A 90 8.57 29.37 -1.42
C ARG A 90 9.50 28.32 -0.83
N CYS A 91 9.81 27.26 -1.60
CA CYS A 91 10.78 26.25 -1.20
C CYS A 91 12.15 26.88 -0.95
N LYS A 92 12.64 27.73 -1.88
CA LYS A 92 13.90 28.46 -1.70
C LYS A 92 13.86 29.33 -0.45
N SER A 93 12.82 30.11 -0.23
CA SER A 93 12.68 30.97 0.94
C SER A 93 12.71 30.20 2.24
N LEU A 94 12.10 29.01 2.29
CA LEU A 94 12.17 28.12 3.45
C LEU A 94 13.61 27.65 3.70
N ILE A 95 14.30 27.17 2.67
CA ILE A 95 15.70 26.71 2.79
C ILE A 95 16.63 27.84 3.26
N ASP A 96 16.49 29.04 2.68
CA ASP A 96 17.26 30.22 3.07
C ASP A 96 17.01 30.59 4.55
N ALA A 97 15.75 30.51 5.01
CA ALA A 97 15.40 30.76 6.41
C ALA A 97 16.00 29.72 7.39
N LEU A 98 16.01 28.44 7.00
CA LEU A 98 16.65 27.38 7.79
C LEU A 98 18.16 27.62 7.93
N HIS A 99 18.84 27.94 6.83
CA HIS A 99 20.27 28.28 6.85
C HIS A 99 20.56 29.55 7.66
N HIS A 100 19.70 30.57 7.54
CA HIS A 100 19.85 31.79 8.34
C HIS A 100 19.80 31.50 9.85
N ARG A 101 18.83 30.71 10.31
CA ARG A 101 18.72 30.31 11.73
C ARG A 101 19.96 29.53 12.19
N LEU A 102 20.50 28.63 11.39
CA LEU A 102 21.73 27.90 11.72
C LEU A 102 22.96 28.85 11.79
N GLY A 103 23.04 29.83 10.90
CA GLY A 103 24.05 30.87 10.95
C GLY A 103 23.96 31.74 12.22
N GLU A 104 22.74 32.00 12.72
CA GLU A 104 22.55 32.71 13.99
C GLU A 104 22.98 31.85 15.21
N VAL A 105 22.88 30.52 15.14
CA VAL A 105 23.45 29.62 16.15
C VAL A 105 24.97 29.69 16.16
N GLU A 106 25.60 29.67 14.97
CA GLU A 106 27.06 29.80 14.85
C GLU A 106 27.60 31.11 15.43
N LYS A 107 26.98 32.25 15.14
CA LYS A 107 27.37 33.55 15.67
C LYS A 107 27.34 33.64 17.20
N ARG A 108 26.57 32.80 17.85
CA ARG A 108 26.44 32.75 19.31
C ARG A 108 27.28 31.70 19.99
N MET A 109 28.08 30.98 19.19
CA MET A 109 28.96 29.94 19.68
C MET A 109 30.10 30.54 20.49
N THR A 110 30.31 30.01 21.69
CA THR A 110 31.42 30.37 22.55
C THR A 110 32.61 29.44 22.34
N VAL A 111 33.82 29.89 22.65
CA VAL A 111 35.04 29.13 22.38
C VAL A 111 35.06 27.78 23.11
N ASP A 112 34.53 27.72 24.34
CA ASP A 112 34.46 26.52 25.15
C ASP A 112 33.47 25.46 24.63
N LEU A 113 32.54 25.85 23.75
CA LEU A 113 31.54 24.97 23.14
C LEU A 113 31.72 24.79 21.62
N ALA A 114 32.76 25.40 21.04
CA ALA A 114 32.95 25.48 19.61
C ALA A 114 32.96 24.12 18.92
N ASP A 115 33.63 23.12 19.47
CA ASP A 115 33.68 21.76 18.90
C ASP A 115 32.32 21.10 18.87
N LYS A 116 31.59 21.10 20.01
CA LYS A 116 30.28 20.44 20.14
C LYS A 116 29.20 21.13 19.32
N VAL A 117 29.11 22.44 19.43
CA VAL A 117 28.11 23.23 18.68
C VAL A 117 28.43 23.22 17.19
N GLY A 118 29.71 23.29 16.82
CA GLY A 118 30.15 23.19 15.43
C GLY A 118 29.74 21.88 14.77
N LYS A 119 29.90 20.74 15.45
CA LYS A 119 29.43 19.43 14.97
C LYS A 119 27.92 19.42 14.76
N LEU A 120 27.14 19.91 15.74
CA LEU A 120 25.66 19.96 15.64
C LEU A 120 25.21 20.82 14.46
N VAL A 121 25.77 22.02 14.31
CA VAL A 121 25.39 22.94 13.22
C VAL A 121 25.80 22.39 11.86
N SER A 122 26.99 21.79 11.74
CA SER A 122 27.43 21.16 10.51
C SER A 122 26.51 20.00 10.09
N SER A 123 26.13 19.14 11.04
CA SER A 123 25.18 18.05 10.78
C SER A 123 23.79 18.59 10.40
N ALA A 124 23.32 19.66 11.07
CA ALA A 124 22.06 20.30 10.74
C ALA A 124 22.06 20.95 9.36
N LYS A 125 23.14 21.64 8.97
CA LYS A 125 23.31 22.17 7.61
C LYS A 125 23.27 21.08 6.54
N LEU A 126 23.95 19.95 6.80
CA LEU A 126 23.90 18.80 5.92
C LEU A 126 22.47 18.26 5.80
N SER A 127 21.73 18.19 6.91
CA SER A 127 20.32 17.77 6.90
C SER A 127 19.43 18.72 6.10
N VAL A 128 19.66 20.04 6.16
CA VAL A 128 18.93 21.04 5.34
C VAL A 128 19.25 20.84 3.85
N GLU A 129 20.51 20.61 3.48
CA GLU A 129 20.86 20.35 2.07
C GLU A 129 20.28 19.02 1.56
N GLN A 130 20.25 17.97 2.39
CA GLN A 130 19.58 16.73 2.04
C GLN A 130 18.08 16.95 1.83
N PHE A 131 17.44 17.71 2.70
CA PHE A 131 16.04 18.07 2.59
C PHE A 131 15.74 18.85 1.31
N LYS A 132 16.54 19.85 0.96
CA LYS A 132 16.44 20.59 -0.31
C LYS A 132 16.52 19.64 -1.52
N ASN A 133 17.52 18.76 -1.53
CA ASN A 133 17.74 17.82 -2.63
C ASN A 133 16.60 16.79 -2.78
N GLU A 134 15.81 16.54 -1.72
CA GLU A 134 14.64 15.68 -1.78
C GLU A 134 13.57 16.24 -2.73
N PHE A 135 13.32 17.54 -2.72
CA PHE A 135 12.35 18.17 -3.63
C PHE A 135 12.73 17.99 -5.09
N GLU A 136 14.00 18.19 -5.43
CA GLU A 136 14.50 18.00 -6.80
C GLU A 136 14.33 16.54 -7.24
N ARG A 137 14.69 15.59 -6.38
CA ARG A 137 14.54 14.16 -6.65
C ARG A 137 13.08 13.77 -6.83
N VAL A 138 12.19 14.26 -5.96
CA VAL A 138 10.75 14.00 -6.04
C VAL A 138 10.18 14.59 -7.32
N ALA A 139 10.54 15.81 -7.70
CA ALA A 139 10.07 16.45 -8.94
C ALA A 139 10.51 15.65 -10.19
N ILE A 140 11.78 15.19 -10.23
CA ILE A 140 12.29 14.34 -11.32
C ILE A 140 11.53 13.02 -11.36
N LEU A 141 11.32 12.39 -10.21
CA LEU A 141 10.62 11.10 -10.13
C LEU A 141 9.15 11.24 -10.56
N ARG A 142 8.44 12.28 -10.12
CA ARG A 142 7.06 12.55 -10.57
C ARG A 142 6.97 12.68 -12.09
N LYS A 143 7.92 13.37 -12.73
CA LYS A 143 8.00 13.45 -14.20
C LYS A 143 8.23 12.08 -14.83
N LYS A 144 9.15 11.28 -14.28
CA LYS A 144 9.43 9.92 -14.77
C LYS A 144 8.21 9.01 -14.64
N VAL A 145 7.54 9.05 -13.50
CA VAL A 145 6.32 8.26 -13.23
C VAL A 145 5.21 8.63 -14.21
N ARG A 146 4.92 9.93 -14.41
CA ARG A 146 3.93 10.37 -15.41
C ARG A 146 4.28 9.89 -16.83
N LYS A 147 5.55 9.92 -17.20
CA LYS A 147 6.00 9.44 -18.52
C LYS A 147 5.84 7.93 -18.70
N VAL A 148 6.10 7.13 -17.68
CA VAL A 148 6.02 5.67 -17.73
C VAL A 148 4.57 5.21 -17.61
N LEU A 149 3.87 5.63 -16.55
CA LEU A 149 2.52 5.15 -16.24
C LEU A 149 1.44 5.80 -17.13
N GLY A 150 1.64 7.02 -17.59
CA GLY A 150 0.72 7.70 -18.52
C GLY A 150 0.62 7.06 -19.92
N LYS A 151 1.38 5.98 -20.17
CA LYS A 151 1.19 5.12 -21.35
C LYS A 151 0.03 4.14 -21.17
N TYR A 152 -0.38 3.89 -19.95
CA TYR A 152 -1.30 2.82 -19.59
C TYR A 152 -2.60 3.34 -18.97
N THR A 153 -2.61 4.55 -18.42
CA THR A 153 -3.77 5.15 -17.79
C THR A 153 -3.86 6.66 -18.08
N ALA A 154 -5.03 7.25 -17.92
CA ALA A 154 -5.24 8.67 -18.07
C ALA A 154 -4.44 9.48 -17.02
N ALA A 155 -4.10 10.73 -17.35
CA ALA A 155 -3.32 11.59 -16.47
C ALA A 155 -4.00 11.83 -15.11
N ASP A 156 -5.33 11.94 -15.11
CA ASP A 156 -6.14 12.16 -13.90
C ASP A 156 -6.19 10.94 -12.98
N ASN A 157 -5.80 9.77 -13.48
CA ASN A 157 -5.68 8.55 -12.71
C ASN A 157 -4.33 8.45 -11.97
N ILE A 158 -3.43 9.42 -12.13
CA ILE A 158 -2.10 9.45 -11.51
C ILE A 158 -2.03 10.62 -10.53
N ALA A 159 -2.44 10.40 -9.28
CA ALA A 159 -2.54 11.44 -8.27
C ALA A 159 -1.33 11.46 -7.32
N TYR A 160 -0.81 12.67 -7.09
CA TYR A 160 0.30 12.92 -6.15
C TYR A 160 -0.10 13.87 -5.04
N ASP A 161 -1.26 14.51 -5.16
CA ASP A 161 -1.69 15.55 -4.25
C ASP A 161 -1.86 15.05 -2.81
N GLY A 162 -1.82 15.99 -1.87
CA GLY A 162 -1.89 15.69 -0.45
C GLY A 162 -3.16 14.96 -0.05
N LEU A 163 -4.30 15.28 -0.69
CA LEU A 163 -5.58 14.61 -0.39
C LEU A 163 -5.55 13.14 -0.81
N ALA A 164 -5.14 12.84 -2.04
CA ALA A 164 -5.02 11.47 -2.53
C ALA A 164 -4.08 10.65 -1.64
N ARG A 165 -2.92 11.20 -1.28
CA ARG A 165 -1.92 10.51 -0.45
C ARG A 165 -2.41 10.28 0.98
N VAL A 166 -3.08 11.26 1.59
CA VAL A 166 -3.62 11.13 2.96
C VAL A 166 -4.79 10.15 3.04
N SER A 167 -5.68 10.13 2.05
CA SER A 167 -6.82 9.21 2.02
C SER A 167 -6.41 7.74 1.81
N HIS A 168 -5.16 7.49 1.36
CA HIS A 168 -4.65 6.15 1.11
C HIS A 168 -3.50 5.73 2.05
N VAL A 169 -3.34 6.41 3.19
CA VAL A 169 -2.25 6.15 4.16
C VAL A 169 -2.59 5.09 5.19
N THR A 170 -3.86 4.78 5.38
CA THR A 170 -4.34 3.89 6.44
C THR A 170 -5.39 2.90 5.94
N ASP A 171 -5.61 1.85 6.68
CA ASP A 171 -6.77 0.96 6.59
C ASP A 171 -7.54 0.96 7.94
N ALA A 172 -8.35 -0.05 8.21
CA ALA A 172 -9.10 -0.13 9.47
C ALA A 172 -8.24 -0.47 10.71
N THR A 173 -6.93 -0.66 10.56
CA THR A 173 -6.01 -0.80 11.70
C THR A 173 -5.62 0.53 12.34
N ASP A 174 -5.96 1.65 11.73
CA ASP A 174 -5.46 3.00 12.06
C ASP A 174 -3.93 3.17 11.95
N TRP A 175 -3.25 2.20 11.40
CA TRP A 175 -1.82 2.32 11.16
C TRP A 175 -1.53 3.35 10.08
N ARG A 176 -0.56 4.22 10.35
CA ARG A 176 -0.06 5.26 9.45
C ARG A 176 1.46 5.22 9.49
N VAL A 177 2.05 4.50 8.55
CA VAL A 177 3.51 4.31 8.53
C VAL A 177 4.17 5.29 7.59
N GLU A 178 3.80 5.27 6.30
CA GLU A 178 4.31 6.19 5.30
C GLU A 178 3.21 6.64 4.34
N TYR A 179 3.35 7.83 3.76
CA TYR A 179 2.50 8.26 2.66
C TYR A 179 2.93 7.59 1.37
N PRO A 180 2.01 7.13 0.53
CA PRO A 180 2.38 6.62 -0.77
C PRO A 180 3.02 7.73 -1.63
N PHE A 181 3.92 7.35 -2.53
CA PHE A 181 4.47 8.28 -3.52
C PHE A 181 3.40 8.74 -4.51
N VAL A 182 2.59 7.80 -4.97
CA VAL A 182 1.55 8.02 -5.97
C VAL A 182 0.34 7.13 -5.66
N VAL A 183 -0.84 7.65 -5.99
CA VAL A 183 -2.09 6.89 -6.00
C VAL A 183 -2.55 6.76 -7.44
N LEU A 184 -2.85 5.54 -7.85
CA LEU A 184 -3.30 5.18 -9.19
C LEU A 184 -4.73 4.65 -9.11
N THR A 185 -5.63 5.23 -9.90
CA THR A 185 -7.05 4.85 -9.91
C THR A 185 -7.48 4.50 -11.35
N PRO A 186 -7.09 3.31 -11.87
CA PRO A 186 -7.35 2.91 -13.24
C PRO A 186 -8.84 2.85 -13.56
N ASP A 187 -9.22 3.24 -14.79
CA ASP A 187 -10.60 3.25 -15.25
C ASP A 187 -11.08 1.85 -15.65
N SER A 188 -10.16 0.95 -16.02
CA SER A 188 -10.47 -0.41 -16.47
C SER A 188 -9.44 -1.42 -16.00
N GLU A 189 -9.81 -2.71 -16.01
CA GLU A 189 -8.87 -3.79 -15.69
C GLU A 189 -7.73 -3.89 -16.70
N ASP A 190 -7.93 -3.50 -17.96
CA ASP A 190 -6.92 -3.56 -19.03
C ASP A 190 -5.71 -2.66 -18.77
N GLU A 191 -5.83 -1.66 -17.92
CA GLU A 191 -4.74 -0.76 -17.54
C GLU A 191 -3.79 -1.40 -16.50
N ILE A 192 -4.28 -2.36 -15.71
CA ILE A 192 -3.58 -2.92 -14.55
C ILE A 192 -2.24 -3.60 -14.94
N PRO A 193 -2.16 -4.46 -15.98
CA PRO A 193 -0.90 -5.09 -16.36
C PRO A 193 0.21 -4.09 -16.67
N GLY A 194 -0.13 -3.03 -17.40
CA GLY A 194 0.79 -1.96 -17.73
C GLY A 194 1.23 -1.15 -16.51
N LEU A 195 0.30 -0.86 -15.59
CA LEU A 195 0.59 -0.16 -14.34
C LEU A 195 1.49 -1.00 -13.43
N VAL A 196 1.25 -2.31 -13.30
CA VAL A 196 2.11 -3.22 -12.52
C VAL A 196 3.53 -3.23 -13.08
N LYS A 197 3.71 -3.47 -14.39
CA LYS A 197 5.01 -3.44 -15.05
C LYS A 197 5.71 -2.08 -14.88
N GLY A 198 4.99 -0.99 -15.08
CA GLY A 198 5.52 0.36 -14.94
C GLY A 198 5.94 0.69 -13.51
N CYS A 199 5.19 0.29 -12.50
CA CYS A 199 5.57 0.46 -11.09
C CYS A 199 6.84 -0.33 -10.75
N ILE A 200 6.96 -1.56 -11.21
CA ILE A 200 8.17 -2.39 -11.02
C ILE A 200 9.39 -1.75 -11.70
N GLU A 201 9.25 -1.29 -12.96
CA GLU A 201 10.30 -0.57 -13.69
C GLU A 201 10.78 0.67 -12.91
N LEU A 202 9.86 1.36 -12.24
CA LEU A 202 10.14 2.56 -11.46
C LEU A 202 10.69 2.27 -10.06
N GLY A 203 10.72 1.01 -9.62
CA GLY A 203 11.11 0.61 -8.28
C GLY A 203 10.10 1.00 -7.19
N LEU A 204 8.83 1.12 -7.56
CA LEU A 204 7.73 1.42 -6.63
C LEU A 204 7.18 0.13 -6.04
N THR A 205 6.99 0.10 -4.72
CA THR A 205 6.28 -0.98 -4.05
C THR A 205 4.78 -0.85 -4.32
N ILE A 206 4.18 -1.88 -4.90
CA ILE A 206 2.75 -1.87 -5.24
C ILE A 206 1.93 -2.25 -4.01
N ILE A 207 0.89 -1.46 -3.74
CA ILE A 207 -0.10 -1.69 -2.68
C ILE A 207 -1.47 -1.76 -3.35
N PRO A 208 -2.04 -2.96 -3.59
CA PRO A 208 -3.42 -3.09 -4.05
C PRO A 208 -4.38 -2.60 -2.97
N ARG A 209 -5.39 -1.81 -3.36
CA ARG A 209 -6.38 -1.28 -2.44
C ARG A 209 -7.78 -1.29 -3.05
N GLY A 210 -8.73 -1.81 -2.31
CA GLY A 210 -10.16 -1.58 -2.51
C GLY A 210 -10.68 -0.56 -1.49
N GLY A 211 -11.71 -0.89 -0.72
CA GLY A 211 -12.29 -0.01 0.30
C GLY A 211 -11.42 0.30 1.53
N GLY A 212 -10.24 -0.32 1.66
CA GLY A 212 -9.35 -0.08 2.82
C GLY A 212 -9.92 -0.54 4.16
N THR A 213 -10.82 -1.50 4.17
CA THR A 213 -11.53 -1.99 5.37
C THR A 213 -10.83 -3.16 6.08
N GLY A 214 -9.65 -3.54 5.65
CA GLY A 214 -8.87 -4.64 6.23
C GLY A 214 -8.30 -4.31 7.61
N TYR A 215 -8.06 -5.36 8.42
CA TYR A 215 -7.53 -5.26 9.78
C TYR A 215 -6.09 -5.78 9.94
N THR A 216 -5.37 -5.93 8.82
CA THR A 216 -4.02 -6.53 8.82
C THR A 216 -2.92 -5.56 8.44
N GLY A 217 -3.26 -4.34 8.02
CA GLY A 217 -2.30 -3.38 7.49
C GLY A 217 -1.91 -3.66 6.02
N GLY A 218 -2.59 -4.58 5.33
CA GLY A 218 -2.27 -4.94 3.94
C GLY A 218 -2.43 -3.81 2.93
N ALA A 219 -3.25 -2.79 3.24
CA ALA A 219 -3.43 -1.60 2.42
C ALA A 219 -2.65 -0.37 2.92
N VAL A 220 -1.77 -0.54 3.91
CA VAL A 220 -0.96 0.55 4.50
C VAL A 220 0.41 0.62 3.84
N PRO A 221 0.79 1.75 3.22
CA PRO A 221 2.13 1.93 2.69
C PRO A 221 3.19 1.90 3.80
N LEU A 222 4.22 1.07 3.64
CA LEU A 222 5.35 0.96 4.57
C LEU A 222 6.59 1.71 4.09
N SER A 223 6.58 2.21 2.86
CA SER A 223 7.68 2.91 2.21
C SER A 223 7.16 4.15 1.50
N PRO A 224 7.90 5.28 1.54
CA PRO A 224 7.59 6.46 0.74
C PRO A 224 7.69 6.21 -0.76
N MET A 225 8.32 5.11 -1.19
CA MET A 225 8.42 4.66 -2.58
C MET A 225 7.34 3.63 -2.91
N SER A 226 6.09 3.91 -2.54
CA SER A 226 4.93 3.05 -2.82
C SER A 226 4.00 3.67 -3.84
N ALA A 227 3.38 2.82 -4.65
CA ALA A 227 2.24 3.12 -5.50
C ALA A 227 1.02 2.38 -4.96
N VAL A 228 0.00 3.11 -4.52
CA VAL A 228 -1.29 2.49 -4.21
C VAL A 228 -2.07 2.38 -5.52
N ILE A 229 -2.46 1.17 -5.90
CA ILE A 229 -3.39 0.93 -7.02
C ILE A 229 -4.77 0.71 -6.42
N ASN A 230 -5.60 1.75 -6.49
CA ASN A 230 -6.96 1.72 -5.99
C ASN A 230 -7.92 1.21 -7.07
N THR A 231 -8.64 0.14 -6.77
CA THR A 231 -9.54 -0.54 -7.71
C THR A 231 -10.96 0.01 -7.72
N GLU A 232 -11.23 1.13 -7.06
CA GLU A 232 -12.59 1.66 -6.86
C GLU A 232 -13.39 1.85 -8.16
N LYS A 233 -12.72 2.19 -9.28
CA LYS A 233 -13.37 2.37 -10.58
C LYS A 233 -13.62 1.05 -11.33
N LEU A 234 -13.08 -0.08 -10.87
CA LEU A 234 -13.40 -1.39 -11.41
C LEU A 234 -14.77 -1.87 -10.91
N GLU A 235 -15.80 -1.09 -11.17
CA GLU A 235 -17.15 -1.26 -10.61
C GLU A 235 -18.18 -1.92 -11.52
N ALA A 236 -17.73 -2.57 -12.59
CA ALA A 236 -18.63 -3.31 -13.50
C ALA A 236 -19.31 -4.46 -12.75
N LEU A 237 -20.64 -4.46 -12.71
CA LEU A 237 -21.46 -5.50 -12.10
C LEU A 237 -22.43 -6.05 -13.15
N GLY A 238 -22.28 -7.34 -13.47
CA GLY A 238 -23.19 -8.03 -14.38
C GLY A 238 -24.54 -8.38 -13.75
N PRO A 239 -25.48 -8.88 -14.52
CA PRO A 239 -26.71 -9.47 -14.00
C PRO A 239 -26.42 -10.82 -13.32
N VAL A 240 -27.37 -11.29 -12.52
CA VAL A 240 -27.36 -12.69 -12.07
C VAL A 240 -27.69 -13.60 -13.25
N GLU A 241 -26.83 -14.56 -13.51
CA GLU A 241 -26.92 -15.50 -14.64
C GLU A 241 -26.91 -16.94 -14.14
N LEU A 242 -27.71 -17.78 -14.73
CA LEU A 242 -27.69 -19.22 -14.49
C LEU A 242 -26.69 -19.86 -15.45
N LEU A 243 -25.53 -20.24 -14.96
CA LEU A 243 -24.44 -20.81 -15.76
C LEU A 243 -24.12 -22.23 -15.30
N ARG A 244 -23.74 -23.06 -16.26
CA ARG A 244 -23.13 -24.37 -15.97
C ARG A 244 -21.65 -24.17 -15.73
N LEU A 245 -21.23 -24.33 -14.47
CA LEU A 245 -19.82 -24.23 -14.10
C LEU A 245 -19.05 -25.48 -14.54
N PRO A 246 -17.72 -25.38 -14.77
CA PRO A 246 -16.88 -26.53 -15.14
C PRO A 246 -17.02 -27.70 -14.16
N GLY A 247 -17.29 -28.88 -14.69
CA GLY A 247 -17.47 -30.10 -13.89
C GLY A 247 -18.84 -30.24 -13.21
N LEU A 248 -19.79 -29.31 -13.44
CA LEU A 248 -21.17 -29.44 -12.96
C LEU A 248 -22.12 -29.83 -14.08
N THR A 249 -23.15 -30.60 -13.76
CA THR A 249 -24.24 -30.96 -14.65
C THR A 249 -25.39 -29.94 -14.62
N GLU A 250 -25.60 -29.31 -13.47
CA GLU A 250 -26.65 -28.35 -13.24
C GLU A 250 -26.16 -26.90 -13.43
N THR A 251 -27.11 -25.99 -13.65
CA THR A 251 -26.85 -24.56 -13.71
C THR A 251 -26.88 -23.97 -12.32
N VAL A 252 -26.01 -23.00 -12.07
CA VAL A 252 -25.86 -22.30 -10.78
C VAL A 252 -26.02 -20.80 -11.00
N ALA A 253 -26.70 -20.12 -10.10
CA ALA A 253 -26.80 -18.67 -10.13
C ALA A 253 -25.43 -18.07 -9.82
N THR A 254 -24.94 -17.24 -10.71
CA THR A 254 -23.65 -16.55 -10.62
C THR A 254 -23.80 -15.09 -10.97
N ILE A 255 -22.87 -14.27 -10.50
CA ILE A 255 -22.77 -12.86 -10.86
C ILE A 255 -21.32 -12.50 -11.14
N HIS A 256 -21.07 -11.83 -12.26
CA HIS A 256 -19.73 -11.28 -12.56
C HIS A 256 -19.59 -9.91 -11.90
N SER A 257 -18.44 -9.66 -11.26
CA SER A 257 -18.16 -8.44 -10.53
C SER A 257 -16.72 -7.99 -10.73
N GLY A 258 -16.53 -6.72 -11.05
CA GLY A 258 -15.22 -6.06 -10.95
C GLY A 258 -14.75 -5.97 -9.50
N ALA A 259 -13.44 -5.88 -9.30
CA ALA A 259 -12.82 -5.89 -7.98
C ALA A 259 -13.21 -4.70 -7.10
N GLY A 260 -13.56 -3.55 -7.70
CA GLY A 260 -13.98 -2.32 -7.01
C GLY A 260 -15.46 -2.30 -6.60
N VAL A 261 -16.27 -3.28 -7.04
CA VAL A 261 -17.69 -3.32 -6.67
C VAL A 261 -17.84 -3.50 -5.17
N VAL A 262 -18.60 -2.61 -4.55
CA VAL A 262 -18.92 -2.69 -3.12
C VAL A 262 -19.77 -3.93 -2.84
N THR A 263 -19.41 -4.69 -1.82
CA THR A 263 -20.04 -5.97 -1.44
C THR A 263 -21.56 -5.88 -1.33
N LYS A 264 -22.07 -4.81 -0.75
CA LYS A 264 -23.52 -4.56 -0.61
C LYS A 264 -24.23 -4.52 -1.95
N ARG A 265 -23.62 -3.95 -3.01
CA ARG A 265 -24.21 -3.90 -4.36
C ARG A 265 -24.41 -5.30 -4.95
N VAL A 266 -23.49 -6.23 -4.70
CA VAL A 266 -23.60 -7.62 -5.13
C VAL A 266 -24.74 -8.31 -4.35
N SER A 267 -24.82 -8.10 -3.04
CA SER A 267 -25.90 -8.61 -2.20
C SER A 267 -27.28 -8.13 -2.69
N ASP A 268 -27.41 -6.82 -2.96
CA ASP A 268 -28.67 -6.24 -3.43
C ASP A 268 -29.09 -6.77 -4.82
N ALA A 269 -28.10 -7.03 -5.70
CA ALA A 269 -28.37 -7.62 -7.01
C ALA A 269 -28.83 -9.07 -6.89
N ALA A 270 -28.23 -9.85 -5.99
CA ALA A 270 -28.65 -11.22 -5.69
C ALA A 270 -30.06 -11.27 -5.09
N ASP A 271 -30.34 -10.44 -4.09
CA ASP A 271 -31.65 -10.35 -3.42
C ASP A 271 -32.78 -9.99 -4.41
N LYS A 272 -32.52 -9.04 -5.31
CA LYS A 272 -33.48 -8.68 -6.39
C LYS A 272 -33.78 -9.84 -7.34
N ALA A 273 -32.82 -10.75 -7.54
CA ALA A 273 -32.98 -11.93 -8.37
C ALA A 273 -33.51 -13.16 -7.60
N GLY A 274 -33.82 -13.02 -6.30
CA GLY A 274 -34.33 -14.10 -5.46
C GLY A 274 -33.25 -15.04 -4.90
N TYR A 275 -31.98 -14.58 -4.86
CA TYR A 275 -30.84 -15.35 -4.36
C TYR A 275 -30.18 -14.66 -3.17
N VAL A 276 -29.39 -15.41 -2.41
CA VAL A 276 -28.61 -14.88 -1.29
C VAL A 276 -27.14 -14.82 -1.66
N PHE A 277 -26.52 -13.65 -1.56
CA PHE A 277 -25.08 -13.53 -1.58
C PHE A 277 -24.51 -13.83 -0.19
N ALA A 278 -23.61 -14.81 -0.13
CA ALA A 278 -23.20 -15.39 1.16
C ALA A 278 -22.10 -14.58 1.87
N VAL A 279 -21.33 -13.77 1.14
CA VAL A 279 -20.21 -13.00 1.71
C VAL A 279 -20.75 -11.70 2.32
N ASP A 280 -20.80 -11.64 3.66
CA ASP A 280 -21.40 -10.54 4.42
C ASP A 280 -20.50 -10.01 5.56
N PRO A 281 -19.28 -9.50 5.24
CA PRO A 281 -18.44 -8.88 6.26
C PRO A 281 -19.15 -7.70 6.91
N THR A 282 -18.82 -7.36 8.15
CA THR A 282 -19.37 -6.19 8.84
C THR A 282 -19.17 -4.88 8.08
N SER A 283 -18.15 -4.84 7.22
CA SER A 283 -17.83 -3.72 6.34
C SER A 283 -18.47 -3.81 4.95
N ALA A 284 -19.53 -4.62 4.75
CA ALA A 284 -20.11 -4.87 3.43
C ALA A 284 -20.54 -3.60 2.65
N GLU A 285 -20.85 -2.51 3.36
CA GLU A 285 -21.19 -1.22 2.75
C GLU A 285 -19.99 -0.42 2.24
N ALA A 286 -18.75 -0.85 2.57
CA ALA A 286 -17.51 -0.18 2.19
C ALA A 286 -16.46 -1.13 1.59
N SER A 287 -16.48 -2.42 1.93
CA SER A 287 -15.55 -3.40 1.37
C SER A 287 -15.88 -3.71 -0.08
N CYS A 288 -14.84 -3.97 -0.87
CA CYS A 288 -14.96 -4.31 -2.28
C CYS A 288 -14.69 -5.80 -2.54
N ILE A 289 -15.23 -6.33 -3.62
CA ILE A 289 -15.14 -7.76 -3.98
C ILE A 289 -13.67 -8.23 -4.09
N GLY A 290 -12.79 -7.46 -4.75
CA GLY A 290 -11.37 -7.82 -4.82
C GLY A 290 -10.71 -7.93 -3.43
N GLY A 291 -11.04 -7.02 -2.52
CA GLY A 291 -10.60 -7.07 -1.12
C GLY A 291 -11.18 -8.27 -0.36
N ASN A 292 -12.47 -8.60 -0.58
CA ASN A 292 -13.09 -9.77 0.03
C ASN A 292 -12.39 -11.08 -0.37
N ILE A 293 -11.96 -11.19 -1.62
CA ILE A 293 -11.22 -12.35 -2.11
C ILE A 293 -9.81 -12.35 -1.53
N ALA A 294 -9.08 -11.23 -1.65
CA ALA A 294 -7.71 -11.11 -1.17
C ALA A 294 -7.56 -11.39 0.34
N MET A 295 -8.62 -11.14 1.12
CA MET A 295 -8.68 -11.41 2.57
C MET A 295 -9.43 -12.69 2.91
N ASN A 296 -10.04 -13.38 1.93
CA ASN A 296 -10.99 -14.48 2.13
C ASN A 296 -12.08 -14.10 3.14
N ALA A 297 -12.78 -13.00 2.86
CA ALA A 297 -13.74 -12.42 3.78
C ALA A 297 -14.89 -13.39 4.09
N GLY A 298 -15.29 -13.38 5.34
CA GLY A 298 -16.49 -14.04 5.84
C GLY A 298 -17.38 -13.04 6.56
N GLY A 299 -18.43 -13.55 7.20
CA GLY A 299 -19.34 -12.78 8.01
C GLY A 299 -20.25 -13.71 8.80
N LYS A 300 -21.41 -13.23 9.24
CA LYS A 300 -22.37 -14.08 9.97
C LYS A 300 -22.85 -15.24 9.11
N LYS A 301 -23.09 -15.00 7.83
CA LYS A 301 -23.54 -16.01 6.86
C LYS A 301 -22.49 -17.09 6.58
N ALA A 302 -21.20 -16.81 6.84
CA ALA A 302 -20.14 -17.79 6.64
C ALA A 302 -20.27 -19.06 7.50
N VAL A 303 -21.01 -19.00 8.60
CA VAL A 303 -21.35 -20.19 9.40
C VAL A 303 -22.02 -21.26 8.53
N LEU A 304 -22.96 -20.81 7.69
CA LEU A 304 -23.75 -21.71 6.85
C LEU A 304 -23.14 -21.89 5.46
N TRP A 305 -22.71 -20.79 4.81
CA TRP A 305 -22.34 -20.78 3.39
C TRP A 305 -20.83 -20.61 3.12
N GLY A 306 -20.01 -20.57 4.17
CA GLY A 306 -18.55 -20.41 4.03
C GLY A 306 -18.12 -18.97 3.77
N THR A 307 -16.86 -18.82 3.38
CA THR A 307 -16.17 -17.55 3.13
C THR A 307 -16.20 -17.17 1.64
N ALA A 308 -15.49 -16.11 1.26
CA ALA A 308 -15.39 -15.69 -0.14
C ALA A 308 -14.91 -16.83 -1.03
N LEU A 309 -13.89 -17.60 -0.63
CA LEU A 309 -13.38 -18.74 -1.40
C LEU A 309 -14.44 -19.82 -1.67
N ASP A 310 -15.30 -20.09 -0.70
CA ASP A 310 -16.36 -21.10 -0.83
C ASP A 310 -17.41 -20.70 -1.87
N ASN A 311 -17.50 -19.41 -2.17
CA ASN A 311 -18.48 -18.81 -3.08
C ASN A 311 -17.89 -18.31 -4.41
N LEU A 312 -16.63 -18.61 -4.69
CA LEU A 312 -15.96 -18.24 -5.95
C LEU A 312 -16.05 -19.36 -6.98
N ALA A 313 -16.57 -19.03 -8.17
CA ALA A 313 -16.48 -19.88 -9.35
C ALA A 313 -15.18 -19.63 -10.14
N SER A 314 -14.81 -18.37 -10.30
CA SER A 314 -13.57 -17.95 -10.98
C SER A 314 -13.18 -16.54 -10.56
N TRP A 315 -11.91 -16.21 -10.75
CA TRP A 315 -11.42 -14.85 -10.61
C TRP A 315 -10.26 -14.57 -11.56
N ARG A 316 -10.08 -13.32 -11.88
CA ARG A 316 -8.96 -12.82 -12.67
C ARG A 316 -8.08 -11.93 -11.82
N MET A 317 -6.79 -12.03 -12.03
CA MET A 317 -5.80 -11.16 -11.41
C MET A 317 -4.65 -10.85 -12.37
N VAL A 318 -3.88 -9.84 -12.04
CA VAL A 318 -2.60 -9.54 -12.65
C VAL A 318 -1.50 -9.97 -11.71
N ASP A 319 -0.61 -10.84 -12.19
CA ASP A 319 0.50 -11.37 -11.40
C ASP A 319 1.67 -10.36 -11.26
N PRO A 320 2.70 -10.65 -10.44
CA PRO A 320 3.85 -9.77 -10.29
C PRO A 320 4.69 -9.55 -11.56
N GLN A 321 4.51 -10.36 -12.60
CA GLN A 321 5.13 -10.17 -13.92
C GLN A 321 4.32 -9.20 -14.79
N GLY A 322 3.14 -8.81 -14.32
CA GLY A 322 2.18 -7.99 -15.04
C GLY A 322 1.48 -8.76 -16.17
N ASP A 323 1.34 -10.07 -16.02
CA ASP A 323 0.59 -10.91 -16.92
C ASP A 323 -0.76 -11.28 -16.29
N TRP A 324 -1.76 -11.58 -17.14
CA TRP A 324 -3.06 -12.02 -16.66
C TRP A 324 -2.98 -13.44 -16.10
N LEU A 325 -3.68 -13.67 -15.01
CA LEU A 325 -3.94 -14.99 -14.47
C LEU A 325 -5.44 -15.18 -14.23
N ASP A 326 -6.05 -16.05 -15.01
CA ASP A 326 -7.41 -16.53 -14.80
C ASP A 326 -7.37 -17.80 -13.98
N VAL A 327 -8.15 -17.84 -12.90
CA VAL A 327 -8.30 -19.00 -12.01
C VAL A 327 -9.75 -19.43 -12.03
N GLU A 328 -10.01 -20.69 -12.39
CA GLU A 328 -11.33 -21.26 -12.50
C GLU A 328 -11.47 -22.52 -11.66
N ARG A 329 -12.46 -22.56 -10.78
CA ARG A 329 -12.73 -23.74 -9.96
C ARG A 329 -13.48 -24.81 -10.77
N VAL A 330 -12.99 -26.03 -10.74
CA VAL A 330 -13.60 -27.19 -11.40
C VAL A 330 -14.30 -28.07 -10.38
N GLY A 331 -15.52 -28.52 -10.67
CA GLY A 331 -16.30 -29.36 -9.79
C GLY A 331 -16.65 -28.68 -8.46
N HIS A 332 -17.18 -27.44 -8.55
CA HIS A 332 -17.60 -26.69 -7.36
C HIS A 332 -18.67 -27.48 -6.58
N ASN A 333 -18.41 -27.77 -5.32
CA ASN A 333 -19.35 -28.55 -4.47
C ASN A 333 -20.57 -27.75 -3.94
N LEU A 334 -20.71 -26.48 -4.33
CA LEU A 334 -21.76 -25.55 -3.87
C LEU A 334 -21.87 -25.48 -2.34
N GLY A 335 -20.77 -25.73 -1.66
CA GLY A 335 -20.62 -25.75 -0.20
C GLY A 335 -19.21 -25.37 0.19
N LYS A 336 -18.83 -25.70 1.43
CA LYS A 336 -17.51 -25.34 1.94
C LYS A 336 -16.43 -26.17 1.25
N ILE A 337 -15.40 -25.50 0.79
CA ILE A 337 -14.31 -26.11 0.01
C ILE A 337 -13.57 -27.19 0.79
N HIS A 338 -13.51 -27.08 2.11
CA HIS A 338 -12.84 -28.09 2.94
C HIS A 338 -13.61 -29.41 3.10
N ASP A 339 -14.86 -29.47 2.61
CA ASP A 339 -15.67 -30.69 2.64
C ASP A 339 -15.40 -31.63 1.43
N VAL A 340 -14.65 -31.16 0.41
CA VAL A 340 -14.23 -32.02 -0.70
C VAL A 340 -12.92 -32.72 -0.38
N GLU A 341 -12.71 -33.90 -0.96
CA GLU A 341 -11.43 -34.61 -0.84
C GLU A 341 -10.31 -33.80 -1.51
N VAL A 342 -10.54 -33.34 -2.76
CA VAL A 342 -9.61 -32.56 -3.54
C VAL A 342 -10.36 -31.45 -4.28
N ALA A 343 -9.97 -30.20 -4.04
CA ALA A 343 -10.40 -29.05 -4.83
C ALA A 343 -9.47 -28.87 -6.03
N THR A 344 -10.03 -28.63 -7.21
CA THR A 344 -9.29 -28.49 -8.48
C THR A 344 -9.53 -27.12 -9.07
N PHE A 345 -8.43 -26.50 -9.54
CA PHE A 345 -8.45 -25.18 -10.19
C PHE A 345 -7.67 -25.24 -11.51
N ASN A 346 -8.27 -24.73 -12.58
CA ASN A 346 -7.58 -24.43 -13.82
C ASN A 346 -6.91 -23.06 -13.69
N LEU A 347 -5.65 -22.98 -14.03
CA LEU A 347 -4.86 -21.77 -14.05
C LEU A 347 -4.46 -21.46 -15.48
N THR A 348 -4.75 -20.24 -15.95
CA THR A 348 -4.40 -19.81 -17.31
C THR A 348 -3.70 -18.48 -17.26
N TRP A 349 -2.40 -18.46 -17.62
CA TRP A 349 -1.64 -17.21 -17.80
C TRP A 349 -1.74 -16.73 -19.24
N SER A 350 -1.96 -15.45 -19.43
CA SER A 350 -1.92 -14.80 -20.72
C SER A 350 -1.18 -13.48 -20.71
N ASP A 351 -0.65 -13.08 -21.86
CA ASP A 351 0.21 -11.89 -22.01
C ASP A 351 -0.53 -10.62 -21.62
N GLY A 352 -0.09 -9.95 -20.57
CA GLY A 352 -0.69 -8.71 -20.06
C GLY A 352 -0.58 -7.49 -21.00
N ARG A 353 0.12 -7.62 -22.14
CA ARG A 353 0.13 -6.60 -23.20
C ARG A 353 -1.05 -6.71 -24.15
N GLN A 354 -1.88 -7.71 -24.00
CA GLN A 354 -3.06 -7.97 -24.81
C GLN A 354 -4.27 -8.19 -23.92
N ALA A 355 -5.46 -8.16 -24.50
CA ALA A 355 -6.68 -8.50 -23.77
C ALA A 355 -6.57 -9.89 -23.13
N PRO A 356 -7.20 -10.11 -21.98
CA PRO A 356 -7.14 -11.36 -21.24
C PRO A 356 -7.50 -12.57 -22.14
N GLY A 357 -6.74 -13.65 -22.00
CA GLY A 357 -6.97 -14.89 -22.73
C GLY A 357 -6.59 -14.87 -24.23
N LYS A 358 -6.20 -13.72 -24.81
CA LYS A 358 -5.90 -13.60 -26.23
C LYS A 358 -4.62 -14.33 -26.65
N LYS A 359 -3.59 -14.26 -25.79
CA LYS A 359 -2.31 -14.94 -26.01
C LYS A 359 -1.94 -15.72 -24.75
N ILE A 360 -2.22 -16.99 -24.76
CA ILE A 360 -1.91 -17.90 -23.66
C ILE A 360 -0.38 -18.09 -23.57
N LEU A 361 0.16 -17.89 -22.38
CA LEU A 361 1.57 -18.12 -22.05
C LEU A 361 1.78 -19.49 -21.42
N LYS A 362 0.88 -19.85 -20.51
CA LYS A 362 0.95 -21.10 -19.74
C LYS A 362 -0.43 -21.49 -19.25
N THR A 363 -0.65 -22.79 -19.13
CA THR A 363 -1.79 -23.37 -18.38
C THR A 363 -1.28 -24.35 -17.35
N ASP A 364 -2.02 -24.49 -16.25
CA ASP A 364 -1.71 -25.43 -15.18
C ASP A 364 -3.00 -25.91 -14.52
N VAL A 365 -2.94 -27.02 -13.81
CA VAL A 365 -4.06 -27.53 -13.00
C VAL A 365 -3.58 -27.71 -11.55
N LEU A 366 -4.07 -26.85 -10.67
CA LEU A 366 -3.75 -26.91 -9.25
C LEU A 366 -4.76 -27.78 -8.53
N LYS A 367 -4.27 -28.80 -7.82
CA LYS A 367 -5.07 -29.68 -6.98
C LYS A 367 -4.65 -29.54 -5.52
N ILE A 368 -5.62 -29.25 -4.66
CA ILE A 368 -5.39 -29.03 -3.22
C ILE A 368 -6.35 -29.92 -2.43
N GLU A 369 -5.83 -30.70 -1.49
CA GLU A 369 -6.67 -31.47 -0.56
C GLU A 369 -7.61 -30.52 0.21
N GLY A 370 -8.90 -30.84 0.26
CA GLY A 370 -9.91 -29.99 0.92
C GLY A 370 -9.55 -29.66 2.37
N ARG A 371 -9.03 -30.63 3.13
CA ARG A 371 -8.61 -30.44 4.53
C ARG A 371 -7.56 -29.31 4.72
N LYS A 372 -6.79 -28.96 3.68
CA LYS A 372 -5.79 -27.88 3.74
C LYS A 372 -6.39 -26.48 3.70
N PHE A 373 -7.67 -26.35 3.40
CA PHE A 373 -8.36 -25.06 3.43
C PHE A 373 -8.87 -24.67 4.82
N ARG A 374 -8.80 -25.56 5.78
CA ARG A 374 -9.23 -25.31 7.15
C ARG A 374 -8.15 -25.77 8.14
N LYS A 375 -7.86 -24.93 9.11
CA LYS A 375 -6.94 -25.30 10.18
C LYS A 375 -7.67 -26.15 11.23
N GLU A 376 -7.20 -27.35 11.44
CA GLU A 376 -7.77 -28.29 12.41
C GLU A 376 -7.71 -27.73 13.84
N GLY A 377 -8.73 -27.99 14.63
CA GLY A 377 -8.82 -27.56 16.04
C GLY A 377 -9.15 -26.09 16.27
N LEU A 378 -9.26 -25.28 15.24
CA LEU A 378 -9.72 -23.92 15.33
C LEU A 378 -11.13 -23.77 14.75
N GLY A 379 -11.83 -22.69 15.15
CA GLY A 379 -13.23 -22.49 14.77
C GLY A 379 -13.49 -22.48 13.27
N LYS A 380 -14.73 -22.34 12.93
CA LYS A 380 -15.34 -22.51 11.60
C LYS A 380 -14.69 -21.71 10.45
N ASP A 381 -14.05 -20.57 10.75
CA ASP A 381 -13.58 -19.61 9.76
C ASP A 381 -12.05 -19.56 9.64
N VAL A 382 -11.35 -20.48 10.26
CA VAL A 382 -9.89 -20.47 10.23
C VAL A 382 -9.39 -21.29 9.07
N THR A 383 -8.96 -20.55 8.05
CA THR A 383 -8.33 -21.10 6.85
C THR A 383 -6.81 -21.13 7.05
N ASP A 384 -6.13 -22.12 6.49
CA ASP A 384 -4.68 -22.08 6.39
C ASP A 384 -4.29 -20.99 5.38
N LYS A 385 -3.57 -19.96 5.83
CA LYS A 385 -3.21 -18.80 5.01
C LYS A 385 -2.34 -19.13 3.81
N PHE A 386 -1.60 -20.24 3.86
CA PHE A 386 -0.76 -20.63 2.74
C PHE A 386 -1.54 -21.20 1.55
N LEU A 387 -2.72 -21.80 1.80
CA LEU A 387 -3.62 -22.36 0.79
C LEU A 387 -2.89 -23.12 -0.33
N ALA A 388 -1.80 -23.78 0.01
CA ALA A 388 -0.98 -24.60 -0.89
C ALA A 388 -0.68 -23.92 -2.26
N GLY A 389 -0.52 -22.60 -2.28
CA GLY A 389 -0.18 -21.83 -3.47
C GLY A 389 -1.38 -21.38 -4.32
N LEU A 390 -2.61 -21.46 -3.82
CA LEU A 390 -3.78 -20.92 -4.53
C LEU A 390 -3.60 -19.40 -4.73
N PRO A 391 -3.57 -18.89 -5.98
CA PRO A 391 -3.31 -17.49 -6.24
C PRO A 391 -4.45 -16.57 -5.76
N GLY A 392 -4.09 -15.38 -5.27
CA GLY A 392 -5.00 -14.25 -4.98
C GLY A 392 -5.78 -14.38 -3.69
N VAL A 393 -6.30 -15.55 -3.37
CA VAL A 393 -7.16 -15.73 -2.19
C VAL A 393 -6.35 -15.76 -0.90
N GLN A 394 -6.74 -14.91 0.06
CA GLN A 394 -6.09 -14.78 1.37
C GLN A 394 -4.59 -14.47 1.31
N LYS A 395 -4.16 -13.79 0.26
CA LYS A 395 -2.79 -13.34 0.03
C LYS A 395 -2.60 -11.84 0.29
N GLU A 396 -3.68 -11.13 0.61
CA GLU A 396 -3.65 -9.69 0.93
C GLU A 396 -3.02 -8.84 -0.20
N GLY A 397 -3.07 -9.34 -1.44
CA GLY A 397 -2.52 -8.67 -2.62
C GLY A 397 -1.00 -8.80 -2.80
N CYS A 398 -0.31 -9.66 -2.01
CA CYS A 398 1.14 -9.81 -2.11
C CYS A 398 1.60 -10.66 -3.32
N ASP A 399 0.72 -11.43 -3.93
CA ASP A 399 0.99 -12.29 -5.09
C ASP A 399 0.35 -11.79 -6.39
N GLY A 400 -0.31 -10.64 -6.36
CA GLY A 400 -0.92 -10.00 -7.52
C GLY A 400 -2.14 -9.16 -7.15
N LEU A 401 -2.75 -8.56 -8.16
CA LEU A 401 -3.89 -7.66 -8.03
C LEU A 401 -5.12 -8.29 -8.69
N ILE A 402 -6.15 -8.58 -7.88
CA ILE A 402 -7.43 -9.09 -8.39
C ILE A 402 -8.17 -7.97 -9.12
N THR A 403 -8.67 -8.27 -10.33
CA THR A 403 -9.37 -7.30 -11.19
C THR A 403 -10.85 -7.59 -11.34
N SER A 404 -11.25 -8.85 -11.37
CA SER A 404 -12.65 -9.26 -11.46
C SER A 404 -12.86 -10.69 -10.93
N ALA A 405 -14.13 -11.06 -10.68
CA ALA A 405 -14.49 -12.38 -10.19
C ALA A 405 -15.93 -12.78 -10.60
N ARG A 406 -16.20 -14.06 -10.48
CA ARG A 406 -17.54 -14.62 -10.62
C ARG A 406 -17.88 -15.52 -9.44
#